data_dc0b2e1b06f80e34dcb5caa40e61395a
#
_entry.id   dc0b2e1b06f80e34dcb5caa40e61395a
#
_cell.length_a   1.000
_cell.length_b   1.000
_cell.length_c   1.000
_cell.angle_alpha   90.00
_cell.angle_beta   90.00
_cell.angle_gamma   90.00
#
_symmetry.space_group_name_H-M   'P 1'
#
loop_
_entity.id
_entity.type
_entity.pdbx_description
1 polymer ?
#
loop_
_entity_poly.entity_id
_entity_poly.type
_entity_poly.pdbx_seq_one_letter_code
_entity_poly.pdbx_strand_id
1 'polypeptide(L)'
;MRINAKGLHWTPVTLADGTKKIYWYAWRGGPRLSGEYGSPEFIASYNAAVATKAVVPEGRLLSLMQAFQQSQDFLSLRERTRGDYIKQIAKIEQKFGDAPLKALSDPRTRGVFLDWRDELALRSQRQADYVWQVLARVLSWAKDRGKITINPCERGGRVYHGTRVDFVWSVEDEAAFLGHAPTQFHLPLSLGLWTGQRQGDLLRLITSDCGSRRRARVWLFR
;
A
#
# COMPACT_ATOMS: atom_id res chain seq x y z
N MET A 1 -8.03 33.22 5.96
CA MET A 1 -7.89 32.62 4.63
C MET A 1 -7.44 31.16 4.79
N ARG A 2 -8.19 30.15 4.33
CA ARG A 2 -7.76 28.75 4.44
C ARG A 2 -6.81 28.46 3.26
N ILE A 3 -5.54 28.21 3.56
CA ILE A 3 -4.56 27.83 2.56
C ILE A 3 -4.68 26.32 2.33
N ASN A 4 -5.01 25.92 1.11
CA ASN A 4 -5.09 24.51 0.72
C ASN A 4 -3.70 24.02 0.22
N ALA A 5 -2.69 24.07 1.11
CA ALA A 5 -1.33 23.64 0.81
C ALA A 5 -1.23 22.13 1.03
N LYS A 6 -1.28 21.35 -0.05
CA LYS A 6 -1.14 19.88 0.00
C LYS A 6 0.24 19.49 0.53
N GLY A 7 0.25 18.71 1.59
CA GLY A 7 1.49 18.13 2.13
C GLY A 7 2.11 18.93 3.28
N LEU A 8 1.54 20.06 3.67
CA LEU A 8 2.03 20.85 4.79
C LEU A 8 2.17 20.00 6.06
N HIS A 9 3.31 20.12 6.73
CA HIS A 9 3.58 19.42 7.97
C HIS A 9 3.93 20.40 9.08
N TRP A 10 3.51 20.14 10.30
CA TRP A 10 3.80 20.98 11.46
C TRP A 10 4.33 20.15 12.63
N THR A 11 5.18 20.78 13.43
CA THR A 11 5.75 20.18 14.63
C THR A 11 5.66 21.16 15.79
N PRO A 12 4.99 20.82 16.91
CA PRO A 12 4.99 21.65 18.10
C PRO A 12 6.34 21.47 18.83
N VAL A 13 6.95 22.57 19.24
CA VAL A 13 8.17 22.59 20.04
C VAL A 13 7.90 23.43 21.29
N THR A 14 8.25 22.91 22.47
CA THR A 14 8.23 23.68 23.72
C THR A 14 9.57 24.37 23.86
N LEU A 15 9.56 25.70 23.93
CA LEU A 15 10.74 26.53 24.13
C LEU A 15 11.20 26.46 25.58
N ALA A 16 12.43 26.94 25.87
CA ALA A 16 13.03 26.94 27.20
C ALA A 16 12.24 27.75 28.24
N ASP A 17 11.42 28.71 27.79
CA ASP A 17 10.51 29.52 28.60
C ASP A 17 9.14 28.85 28.86
N GLY A 18 8.95 27.59 28.42
CA GLY A 18 7.71 26.83 28.55
C GLY A 18 6.65 27.16 27.51
N THR A 19 6.87 28.14 26.61
CA THR A 19 5.93 28.46 25.55
C THR A 19 5.94 27.40 24.43
N LYS A 20 4.76 27.10 23.88
CA LYS A 20 4.63 26.17 22.74
C LYS A 20 4.64 26.94 21.43
N LYS A 21 5.60 26.65 20.57
CA LYS A 21 5.70 27.23 19.23
C LYS A 21 5.50 26.14 18.18
N ILE A 22 4.67 26.43 17.17
CA ILE A 22 4.42 25.53 16.04
C ILE A 22 5.36 25.95 14.91
N TYR A 23 6.18 24.99 14.46
CA TYR A 23 7.01 25.16 13.27
C TYR A 23 6.37 24.45 12.08
N TRP A 24 6.29 25.15 10.98
CA TRP A 24 5.72 24.67 9.74
C TRP A 24 6.80 24.27 8.75
N TYR A 25 6.56 23.18 8.05
CA TYR A 25 7.45 22.62 7.03
C TYR A 25 6.66 22.42 5.74
N ALA A 26 7.30 22.62 4.60
CA ALA A 26 6.64 22.49 3.28
C ALA A 26 6.05 21.08 3.05
N TRP A 27 6.69 20.06 3.60
CA TRP A 27 6.22 18.66 3.69
C TRP A 27 6.96 17.96 4.83
N ARG A 28 6.58 16.73 5.14
CA ARG A 28 7.26 15.93 6.18
C ARG A 28 8.72 15.67 5.75
N GLY A 29 9.68 16.17 6.51
CA GLY A 29 11.12 16.15 6.17
C GLY A 29 11.56 17.23 5.16
N GLY A 30 10.68 18.15 4.78
CA GLY A 30 10.99 19.28 3.92
C GLY A 30 11.57 20.49 4.67
N PRO A 31 11.89 21.58 3.94
CA PRO A 31 12.41 22.78 4.54
C PRO A 31 11.38 23.47 5.46
N ARG A 32 11.89 24.09 6.51
CA ARG A 32 11.08 24.91 7.42
C ARG A 32 10.61 26.16 6.70
N LEU A 33 9.34 26.51 6.87
CA LEU A 33 8.74 27.70 6.30
C LEU A 33 8.95 28.92 7.18
N SER A 34 9.15 30.08 6.56
CA SER A 34 9.29 31.38 7.21
C SER A 34 7.94 32.09 7.29
N GLY A 35 7.81 32.98 8.28
CA GLY A 35 6.59 33.75 8.51
C GLY A 35 5.52 33.00 9.33
N GLU A 36 4.49 33.74 9.72
CA GLU A 36 3.32 33.19 10.42
C GLU A 36 2.40 32.45 9.44
N TYR A 37 1.74 31.41 9.93
CA TYR A 37 0.82 30.62 9.13
C TYR A 37 -0.24 31.50 8.46
N GLY A 38 -0.25 31.50 7.14
CA GLY A 38 -1.20 32.28 6.35
C GLY A 38 -0.71 33.66 5.94
N SER A 39 0.48 34.10 6.38
CA SER A 39 1.08 35.36 5.94
C SER A 39 1.56 35.30 4.48
N PRO A 40 1.69 36.43 3.78
CA PRO A 40 2.28 36.46 2.45
C PRO A 40 3.69 35.88 2.40
N GLU A 41 4.50 36.12 3.45
CA GLU A 41 5.84 35.52 3.59
C GLU A 41 5.80 34.02 3.70
N PHE A 42 4.86 33.47 4.48
CA PHE A 42 4.65 32.03 4.60
C PHE A 42 4.30 31.40 3.24
N ILE A 43 3.40 32.03 2.49
CA ILE A 43 2.99 31.57 1.17
C ILE A 43 4.16 31.63 0.18
N ALA A 44 4.94 32.71 0.20
CA ALA A 44 6.12 32.86 -0.64
C ALA A 44 7.18 31.79 -0.32
N SER A 45 7.46 31.55 0.99
CA SER A 45 8.41 30.52 1.42
C SER A 45 7.95 29.10 1.03
N TYR A 46 6.63 28.82 1.12
CA TYR A 46 6.06 27.55 0.66
C TYR A 46 6.20 27.38 -0.86
N ASN A 47 5.85 28.40 -1.64
CA ASN A 47 5.97 28.34 -3.09
C ASN A 47 7.44 28.19 -3.53
N ALA A 48 8.37 28.87 -2.89
CA ALA A 48 9.80 28.71 -3.12
C ALA A 48 10.28 27.28 -2.79
N ALA A 49 9.85 26.74 -1.65
CA ALA A 49 10.16 25.38 -1.26
C ALA A 49 9.61 24.34 -2.27
N VAL A 50 8.38 24.54 -2.74
CA VAL A 50 7.77 23.66 -3.75
C VAL A 50 8.47 23.80 -5.10
N ALA A 51 8.88 24.99 -5.50
CA ALA A 51 9.64 25.23 -6.73
C ALA A 51 11.04 24.61 -6.68
N THR A 52 11.68 24.61 -5.50
CA THR A 52 12.98 23.95 -5.28
C THR A 52 12.86 22.48 -4.97
N LYS A 53 11.64 21.96 -4.79
CA LYS A 53 11.42 20.51 -4.68
C LYS A 53 12.00 19.87 -5.94
N ALA A 54 13.15 19.21 -5.76
CA ALA A 54 13.97 18.73 -6.85
C ALA A 54 13.11 18.10 -7.94
N VAL A 55 13.16 18.66 -9.14
CA VAL A 55 12.64 18.01 -10.33
C VAL A 55 13.35 16.66 -10.38
N VAL A 56 12.62 15.58 -10.15
CA VAL A 56 13.20 14.24 -10.19
C VAL A 56 13.78 14.08 -11.58
N PRO A 57 15.10 13.86 -11.73
CA PRO A 57 15.71 13.75 -13.04
C PRO A 57 14.99 12.67 -13.85
N GLU A 58 14.54 13.01 -15.05
CA GLU A 58 13.99 12.03 -15.97
C GLU A 58 15.02 10.92 -16.21
N GLY A 59 14.53 9.68 -16.43
CA GLY A 59 15.40 8.54 -16.68
C GLY A 59 15.87 7.80 -15.43
N ARG A 60 15.33 8.10 -14.24
CA ARG A 60 15.53 7.33 -13.01
C ARG A 60 14.29 6.51 -12.62
N LEU A 61 14.50 5.45 -11.85
CA LEU A 61 13.40 4.59 -11.39
C LEU A 61 12.38 5.38 -10.55
N LEU A 62 12.83 6.36 -9.76
CA LEU A 62 11.96 7.26 -9.00
C LEU A 62 10.98 8.01 -9.91
N SER A 63 11.45 8.58 -11.05
CA SER A 63 10.56 9.28 -11.98
C SER A 63 9.51 8.36 -12.60
N LEU A 64 9.89 7.09 -12.84
CA LEU A 64 8.97 6.08 -13.35
C LEU A 64 7.87 5.73 -12.34
N MET A 65 8.23 5.57 -11.06
CA MET A 65 7.27 5.29 -9.99
C MET A 65 6.30 6.43 -9.77
N GLN A 66 6.78 7.68 -9.81
CA GLN A 66 5.91 8.86 -9.73
C GLN A 66 4.96 8.94 -10.91
N ALA A 67 5.45 8.65 -12.13
CA ALA A 67 4.59 8.60 -13.32
C ALA A 67 3.52 7.51 -13.22
N PHE A 68 3.86 6.34 -12.66
CA PHE A 68 2.89 5.27 -12.39
C PHE A 68 1.83 5.72 -11.38
N GLN A 69 2.20 6.36 -10.29
CA GLN A 69 1.26 6.86 -9.27
C GLN A 69 0.32 7.94 -9.80
N GLN A 70 0.68 8.63 -10.88
CA GLN A 70 -0.18 9.60 -11.57
C GLN A 70 -1.02 8.97 -12.68
N SER A 71 -0.78 7.71 -13.02
CA SER A 71 -1.48 7.04 -14.12
C SER A 71 -2.90 6.62 -13.73
N GLN A 72 -3.76 6.49 -14.76
CA GLN A 72 -5.12 5.99 -14.57
C GLN A 72 -5.14 4.55 -14.01
N ASP A 73 -4.15 3.74 -14.35
CA ASP A 73 -4.00 2.37 -13.82
C ASP A 73 -3.85 2.35 -12.31
N PHE A 74 -3.13 3.32 -11.73
CA PHE A 74 -2.99 3.46 -10.30
C PHE A 74 -4.20 4.13 -9.66
N LEU A 75 -4.72 5.20 -10.28
CA LEU A 75 -5.83 5.99 -9.73
C LEU A 75 -7.15 5.20 -9.69
N SER A 76 -7.34 4.24 -10.60
CA SER A 76 -8.52 3.35 -10.63
C SER A 76 -8.50 2.27 -9.55
N LEU A 77 -7.37 2.04 -8.87
CA LEU A 77 -7.30 1.09 -7.77
C LEU A 77 -8.15 1.55 -6.58
N ARG A 78 -8.69 0.59 -5.83
CA ARG A 78 -9.38 0.89 -4.57
C ARG A 78 -8.44 1.61 -3.60
N GLU A 79 -8.97 2.54 -2.81
CA GLU A 79 -8.19 3.38 -1.87
C GLU A 79 -7.25 2.56 -0.97
N ARG A 80 -7.74 1.47 -0.39
CA ARG A 80 -6.91 0.57 0.43
C ARG A 80 -5.72 0.01 -0.36
N THR A 81 -5.95 -0.45 -1.59
CA THR A 81 -4.88 -0.99 -2.46
C THR A 81 -3.87 0.10 -2.82
N ARG A 82 -4.32 1.32 -3.13
CA ARG A 82 -3.43 2.47 -3.36
C ARG A 82 -2.56 2.76 -2.16
N GLY A 83 -3.16 2.81 -0.96
CA GLY A 83 -2.41 3.01 0.28
C GLY A 83 -1.34 1.96 0.53
N ASP A 84 -1.65 0.69 0.23
CA ASP A 84 -0.68 -0.40 0.37
C ASP A 84 0.41 -0.32 -0.70
N TYR A 85 0.08 0.02 -1.95
CA TYR A 85 1.08 0.24 -3.02
C TYR A 85 2.04 1.38 -2.69
N ILE A 86 1.54 2.51 -2.19
CA ILE A 86 2.37 3.65 -1.77
C ILE A 86 3.43 3.21 -0.75
N LYS A 87 3.05 2.37 0.23
CA LYS A 87 4.00 1.85 1.24
C LYS A 87 5.10 0.98 0.61
N GLN A 88 4.75 0.15 -0.38
CA GLN A 88 5.74 -0.70 -1.04
C GLN A 88 6.61 0.13 -2.00
N ILE A 89 6.01 1.04 -2.77
CA ILE A 89 6.73 1.96 -3.65
C ILE A 89 7.76 2.77 -2.85
N ALA A 90 7.41 3.30 -1.67
CA ALA A 90 8.34 4.02 -0.83
C ALA A 90 9.58 3.20 -0.42
N LYS A 91 9.42 1.89 -0.18
CA LYS A 91 10.55 0.99 0.11
C LYS A 91 11.46 0.81 -1.12
N ILE A 92 10.84 0.69 -2.30
CA ILE A 92 11.57 0.54 -3.56
C ILE A 92 12.31 1.83 -3.90
N GLU A 93 11.66 2.98 -3.72
CA GLU A 93 12.26 4.31 -3.91
C GLU A 93 13.47 4.52 -3.00
N GLN A 94 13.36 4.13 -1.74
CA GLN A 94 14.46 4.24 -0.78
C GLN A 94 15.69 3.43 -1.20
N LYS A 95 15.51 2.24 -1.79
CA LYS A 95 16.62 1.36 -2.20
C LYS A 95 17.11 1.64 -3.60
N PHE A 96 16.22 1.90 -4.55
CA PHE A 96 16.50 1.93 -5.98
C PHE A 96 16.05 3.20 -6.71
N GLY A 97 15.52 4.21 -5.99
CA GLY A 97 14.97 5.41 -6.62
C GLY A 97 15.93 6.09 -7.59
N ASP A 98 17.21 6.11 -7.24
CA ASP A 98 18.28 6.74 -8.04
C ASP A 98 18.79 5.88 -9.19
N ALA A 99 18.38 4.62 -9.31
CA ALA A 99 18.82 3.73 -10.37
C ALA A 99 18.40 4.28 -11.75
N PRO A 100 19.34 4.36 -12.71
CA PRO A 100 19.01 4.82 -14.06
C PRO A 100 18.16 3.77 -14.79
N LEU A 101 17.12 4.20 -15.53
CA LEU A 101 16.24 3.29 -16.27
C LEU A 101 17.00 2.44 -17.29
N LYS A 102 18.09 2.95 -17.83
CA LYS A 102 18.98 2.19 -18.75
C LYS A 102 19.54 0.93 -18.09
N ALA A 103 19.79 0.93 -16.78
CA ALA A 103 20.26 -0.24 -16.06
C ALA A 103 19.25 -1.40 -16.03
N LEU A 104 17.96 -1.13 -16.22
CA LEU A 104 16.95 -2.18 -16.26
C LEU A 104 17.11 -3.14 -17.44
N SER A 105 17.82 -2.70 -18.50
CA SER A 105 18.14 -3.54 -19.66
C SER A 105 19.35 -4.46 -19.44
N ASP A 106 20.10 -4.27 -18.35
CA ASP A 106 21.22 -5.14 -17.98
C ASP A 106 20.67 -6.40 -17.30
N PRO A 107 21.01 -7.61 -17.80
CA PRO A 107 20.57 -8.87 -17.18
C PRO A 107 20.94 -8.98 -15.68
N ARG A 108 22.06 -8.37 -15.26
CA ARG A 108 22.52 -8.37 -13.87
C ARG A 108 21.57 -7.65 -12.92
N THR A 109 20.79 -6.68 -13.41
CA THR A 109 19.81 -5.94 -12.60
C THR A 109 18.76 -6.86 -12.01
N ARG A 110 18.39 -7.94 -12.70
CA ARG A 110 17.49 -8.95 -12.15
C ARG A 110 18.06 -9.61 -10.90
N GLY A 111 19.35 -9.95 -10.91
CA GLY A 111 20.05 -10.52 -9.75
C GLY A 111 19.99 -9.56 -8.55
N VAL A 112 20.32 -8.29 -8.75
CA VAL A 112 20.25 -7.27 -7.69
C VAL A 112 18.85 -7.15 -7.07
N PHE A 113 17.81 -7.23 -7.88
CA PHE A 113 16.43 -7.18 -7.35
C PHE A 113 16.04 -8.47 -6.61
N LEU A 114 16.52 -9.63 -7.06
CA LEU A 114 16.31 -10.91 -6.39
C LEU A 114 17.03 -10.94 -5.05
N ASP A 115 18.30 -10.54 -5.00
CA ASP A 115 19.07 -10.47 -3.76
C ASP A 115 18.39 -9.59 -2.72
N TRP A 116 17.89 -8.43 -3.16
CA TRP A 116 17.14 -7.55 -2.26
C TRP A 116 15.81 -8.18 -1.79
N ARG A 117 15.09 -8.89 -2.66
CA ARG A 117 13.89 -9.63 -2.25
C ARG A 117 14.23 -10.68 -1.20
N ASP A 118 15.32 -11.40 -1.37
CA ASP A 118 15.76 -12.45 -0.45
C ASP A 118 16.21 -11.84 0.89
N GLU A 119 16.87 -10.68 0.89
CA GLU A 119 17.16 -9.88 2.09
C GLU A 119 15.88 -9.50 2.85
N LEU A 120 14.85 -9.05 2.15
CA LEU A 120 13.54 -8.75 2.76
C LEU A 120 12.84 -10.00 3.29
N ALA A 121 13.01 -11.14 2.63
CA ALA A 121 12.40 -12.41 2.99
C ALA A 121 12.91 -12.95 4.34
N LEU A 122 14.13 -12.59 4.75
CA LEU A 122 14.66 -12.90 6.09
C LEU A 122 13.76 -12.35 7.21
N ARG A 123 13.09 -11.23 6.97
CA ARG A 123 12.15 -10.62 7.93
C ARG A 123 10.72 -11.12 7.71
N SER A 124 10.28 -11.20 6.47
CA SER A 124 8.93 -11.63 6.10
C SER A 124 8.85 -12.00 4.63
N GLN A 125 8.74 -13.29 4.33
CA GLN A 125 8.57 -13.82 2.98
C GLN A 125 7.35 -13.21 2.26
N ARG A 126 6.20 -13.05 2.97
CA ARG A 126 4.99 -12.43 2.40
C ARG A 126 5.18 -10.97 2.01
N GLN A 127 5.92 -10.21 2.83
CA GLN A 127 6.22 -8.82 2.52
C GLN A 127 7.20 -8.70 1.35
N ALA A 128 8.20 -9.57 1.28
CA ALA A 128 9.14 -9.65 0.17
C ALA A 128 8.42 -9.92 -1.15
N ASP A 129 7.52 -10.92 -1.18
CA ASP A 129 6.70 -11.21 -2.35
C ASP A 129 5.79 -10.04 -2.73
N TYR A 130 5.23 -9.35 -1.76
CA TYR A 130 4.34 -8.21 -2.04
C TYR A 130 5.11 -7.02 -2.64
N VAL A 131 6.28 -6.68 -2.10
CA VAL A 131 7.16 -5.65 -2.67
C VAL A 131 7.56 -6.02 -4.10
N TRP A 132 7.94 -7.28 -4.32
CA TRP A 132 8.28 -7.78 -5.66
C TRP A 132 7.12 -7.65 -6.64
N GLN A 133 5.90 -8.02 -6.24
CA GLN A 133 4.71 -7.90 -7.09
C GLN A 133 4.42 -6.46 -7.46
N VAL A 134 4.57 -5.51 -6.53
CA VAL A 134 4.38 -4.09 -6.81
C VAL A 134 5.44 -3.57 -7.78
N LEU A 135 6.72 -3.91 -7.56
CA LEU A 135 7.80 -3.55 -8.48
C LEU A 135 7.56 -4.12 -9.88
N ALA A 136 7.25 -5.41 -9.98
CA ALA A 136 6.95 -6.07 -11.25
C ALA A 136 5.77 -5.41 -11.98
N ARG A 137 4.72 -5.00 -11.24
CA ARG A 137 3.55 -4.30 -11.79
C ARG A 137 3.92 -2.94 -12.36
N VAL A 138 4.71 -2.14 -11.62
CA VAL A 138 5.18 -0.83 -12.09
C VAL A 138 6.03 -0.96 -13.35
N LEU A 139 6.94 -1.92 -13.37
CA LEU A 139 7.82 -2.16 -14.51
C LEU A 139 7.07 -2.73 -15.73
N SER A 140 6.05 -3.59 -15.53
CA SER A 140 5.18 -4.03 -16.63
C SER A 140 4.41 -2.86 -17.23
N TRP A 141 3.81 -2.02 -16.39
CA TRP A 141 3.14 -0.81 -16.82
C TRP A 141 4.06 0.12 -17.65
N ALA A 142 5.31 0.24 -17.21
CA ALA A 142 6.30 1.06 -17.91
C ALA A 142 6.71 0.45 -19.26
N LYS A 143 6.86 -0.88 -19.33
CA LYS A 143 7.16 -1.62 -20.54
C LYS A 143 6.03 -1.48 -21.56
N ASP A 144 4.78 -1.67 -21.15
CA ASP A 144 3.60 -1.55 -21.99
C ASP A 144 3.46 -0.14 -22.62
N ARG A 145 4.04 0.88 -21.99
CA ARG A 145 4.08 2.28 -22.45
C ARG A 145 5.37 2.68 -23.14
N GLY A 146 6.24 1.72 -23.45
CA GLY A 146 7.51 1.97 -24.11
C GLY A 146 8.52 2.81 -23.32
N LYS A 147 8.30 3.00 -21.99
CA LYS A 147 9.24 3.74 -21.13
C LYS A 147 10.49 2.94 -20.79
N ILE A 148 10.38 1.63 -20.82
CA ILE A 148 11.49 0.67 -20.68
C ILE A 148 11.29 -0.47 -21.68
N THR A 149 12.36 -1.13 -22.07
CA THR A 149 12.32 -2.24 -23.04
C THR A 149 12.09 -3.60 -22.38
N ILE A 150 12.61 -3.79 -21.17
CA ILE A 150 12.60 -5.06 -20.45
C ILE A 150 12.10 -4.85 -19.02
N ASN A 151 11.27 -5.76 -18.53
CA ASN A 151 10.94 -5.85 -17.11
C ASN A 151 11.78 -6.96 -16.45
N PRO A 152 12.83 -6.62 -15.69
CA PRO A 152 13.67 -7.63 -15.03
C PRO A 152 12.94 -8.42 -13.93
N CYS A 153 11.75 -7.98 -13.51
CA CYS A 153 10.96 -8.63 -12.47
C CYS A 153 9.90 -9.61 -13.01
N GLU A 154 9.83 -9.81 -14.33
CA GLU A 154 8.90 -10.79 -14.91
C GLU A 154 9.17 -12.20 -14.38
N ARG A 155 8.09 -12.97 -14.13
CA ARG A 155 8.14 -14.38 -13.72
C ARG A 155 9.05 -14.63 -12.51
N GLY A 156 9.02 -13.74 -11.51
CA GLY A 156 9.90 -13.83 -10.34
C GLY A 156 9.58 -14.96 -9.35
N GLY A 157 8.50 -15.71 -9.55
CA GLY A 157 8.06 -16.74 -8.61
C GLY A 157 7.61 -16.14 -7.27
N ARG A 158 7.45 -17.02 -6.27
CA ARG A 158 7.15 -16.66 -4.88
C ARG A 158 8.20 -17.26 -3.97
N VAL A 159 8.52 -16.57 -2.88
CA VAL A 159 9.37 -17.06 -1.80
C VAL A 159 8.50 -17.71 -0.71
N TYR A 160 7.28 -17.18 -0.52
CA TYR A 160 6.35 -17.72 0.46
C TYR A 160 5.57 -18.92 -0.10
N HIS A 161 5.78 -20.08 0.52
CA HIS A 161 5.12 -21.35 0.16
C HIS A 161 4.25 -21.90 1.30
N GLY A 162 3.94 -21.10 2.32
CA GLY A 162 3.14 -21.56 3.46
C GLY A 162 1.74 -22.00 3.03
N THR A 163 1.35 -23.16 3.52
CA THR A 163 -0.01 -23.72 3.41
C THR A 163 -0.77 -23.53 4.71
N ARG A 164 -2.08 -23.54 4.64
CA ARG A 164 -2.99 -23.58 5.80
C ARG A 164 -3.75 -24.90 5.88
N VAL A 165 -3.32 -25.91 5.13
CA VAL A 165 -4.03 -27.22 5.05
C VAL A 165 -4.16 -27.85 6.44
N ASP A 166 -3.14 -27.66 7.29
CA ASP A 166 -3.09 -28.21 8.64
C ASP A 166 -3.85 -27.39 9.69
N PHE A 167 -4.41 -26.22 9.30
CA PHE A 167 -5.17 -25.32 10.19
C PHE A 167 -6.67 -25.35 9.87
N VAL A 168 -7.22 -26.56 9.73
CA VAL A 168 -8.67 -26.78 9.58
C VAL A 168 -9.24 -27.06 10.95
N TRP A 169 -10.30 -26.35 11.32
CA TRP A 169 -10.99 -26.62 12.56
C TRP A 169 -11.61 -28.03 12.57
N SER A 170 -11.41 -28.74 13.66
CA SER A 170 -12.07 -30.00 13.94
C SER A 170 -13.48 -29.73 14.52
N VAL A 171 -14.27 -30.78 14.64
CA VAL A 171 -15.59 -30.70 15.32
C VAL A 171 -15.42 -30.29 16.78
N GLU A 172 -14.35 -30.74 17.41
CA GLU A 172 -14.00 -30.41 18.80
C GLU A 172 -13.64 -28.93 18.94
N ASP A 173 -12.91 -28.34 17.98
CA ASP A 173 -12.59 -26.92 17.96
C ASP A 173 -13.85 -26.06 17.81
N GLU A 174 -14.80 -26.49 16.94
CA GLU A 174 -16.09 -25.82 16.77
C GLU A 174 -16.91 -25.86 18.07
N ALA A 175 -17.01 -27.04 18.71
CA ALA A 175 -17.71 -27.23 19.95
C ALA A 175 -17.08 -26.38 21.08
N ALA A 176 -15.75 -26.36 21.17
CA ALA A 176 -15.02 -25.58 22.15
C ALA A 176 -15.27 -24.08 21.94
N PHE A 177 -15.26 -23.60 20.69
CA PHE A 177 -15.58 -22.20 20.38
C PHE A 177 -17.02 -21.85 20.80
N LEU A 178 -18.00 -22.66 20.43
CA LEU A 178 -19.41 -22.42 20.78
C LEU A 178 -19.66 -22.45 22.29
N GLY A 179 -18.90 -23.26 23.03
CA GLY A 179 -19.00 -23.33 24.50
C GLY A 179 -18.39 -22.14 25.25
N HIS A 180 -17.41 -21.44 24.65
CA HIS A 180 -16.68 -20.37 25.34
C HIS A 180 -16.90 -18.98 24.75
N ALA A 181 -17.25 -18.88 23.45
CA ALA A 181 -17.45 -17.59 22.78
C ALA A 181 -18.78 -16.93 23.20
N PRO A 182 -18.82 -15.59 23.32
CA PRO A 182 -20.07 -14.86 23.50
C PRO A 182 -21.09 -15.20 22.41
N THR A 183 -22.37 -15.33 22.76
CA THR A 183 -23.47 -15.78 21.89
C THR A 183 -23.59 -15.00 20.58
N GLN A 184 -23.18 -13.73 20.59
CA GLN A 184 -23.17 -12.88 19.39
C GLN A 184 -22.26 -13.39 18.26
N PHE A 185 -21.29 -14.27 18.55
CA PHE A 185 -20.39 -14.87 17.56
C PHE A 185 -20.89 -16.22 17.02
N HIS A 186 -21.92 -16.84 17.64
CA HIS A 186 -22.42 -18.14 17.23
C HIS A 186 -23.08 -18.07 15.84
N LEU A 187 -23.95 -17.09 15.61
CA LEU A 187 -24.60 -16.93 14.31
C LEU A 187 -23.60 -16.62 13.18
N PRO A 188 -22.65 -15.67 13.33
CA PRO A 188 -21.60 -15.45 12.32
C PRO A 188 -20.77 -16.70 12.02
N LEU A 189 -20.40 -17.50 13.02
CA LEU A 189 -19.67 -18.76 12.80
C LEU A 189 -20.53 -19.73 11.98
N SER A 190 -21.76 -20.00 12.43
CA SER A 190 -22.66 -20.93 11.75
C SER A 190 -22.92 -20.50 10.31
N LEU A 191 -23.20 -19.21 10.06
CA LEU A 191 -23.35 -18.70 8.70
C LEU A 191 -22.07 -18.87 7.87
N GLY A 192 -20.89 -18.63 8.47
CA GLY A 192 -19.60 -18.83 7.80
C GLY A 192 -19.38 -20.27 7.38
N LEU A 193 -19.64 -21.23 8.27
CA LEU A 193 -19.51 -22.67 8.04
C LEU A 193 -20.49 -23.16 6.97
N TRP A 194 -21.76 -22.78 7.08
CA TRP A 194 -22.80 -23.29 6.17
C TRP A 194 -22.81 -22.62 4.80
N THR A 195 -22.43 -21.35 4.72
CA THR A 195 -22.49 -20.59 3.44
C THR A 195 -21.14 -20.44 2.75
N GLY A 196 -20.03 -20.67 3.45
CA GLY A 196 -18.68 -20.43 2.94
C GLY A 196 -18.40 -18.96 2.63
N GLN A 197 -19.25 -18.04 3.10
CA GLN A 197 -19.11 -16.61 2.83
C GLN A 197 -17.91 -16.01 3.59
N ARG A 198 -17.31 -14.96 3.00
CA ARG A 198 -16.23 -14.25 3.67
C ARG A 198 -16.77 -13.43 4.83
N GLN A 199 -15.98 -13.26 5.89
CA GLN A 199 -16.35 -12.47 7.05
C GLN A 199 -16.94 -11.09 6.69
N GLY A 200 -16.34 -10.38 5.71
CA GLY A 200 -16.82 -9.06 5.29
C GLY A 200 -18.21 -9.10 4.61
N ASP A 201 -18.57 -10.22 4.00
CA ASP A 201 -19.87 -10.41 3.37
C ASP A 201 -20.91 -10.82 4.42
N LEU A 202 -20.53 -11.69 5.38
CA LEU A 202 -21.38 -12.03 6.53
C LEU A 202 -21.77 -10.82 7.36
N LEU A 203 -20.82 -9.90 7.62
CA LEU A 203 -21.09 -8.68 8.37
C LEU A 203 -21.96 -7.66 7.63
N ARG A 204 -22.20 -7.85 6.34
CA ARG A 204 -23.08 -7.01 5.51
C ARG A 204 -24.44 -7.63 5.24
N LEU A 205 -24.63 -8.90 5.64
CA LEU A 205 -25.94 -9.55 5.51
C LEU A 205 -26.97 -8.78 6.35
N ILE A 206 -28.05 -8.39 5.71
CA ILE A 206 -29.21 -7.77 6.37
C ILE A 206 -30.35 -8.78 6.40
N THR A 207 -31.27 -8.61 7.33
CA THR A 207 -32.40 -9.53 7.50
C THR A 207 -33.29 -9.67 6.28
N SER A 208 -33.33 -8.67 5.40
CA SER A 208 -33.99 -8.74 4.09
C SER A 208 -33.36 -9.76 3.14
N ASP A 209 -32.06 -10.05 3.28
CA ASP A 209 -31.36 -11.03 2.46
C ASP A 209 -31.71 -12.47 2.89
N CYS A 210 -32.14 -12.65 4.13
CA CYS A 210 -32.56 -13.92 4.71
C CYS A 210 -34.06 -14.22 4.48
N GLY A 211 -34.84 -13.31 3.96
CA GLY A 211 -36.31 -13.33 3.96
C GLY A 211 -36.99 -13.26 2.61
N SER A 212 -36.70 -14.17 1.68
CA SER A 212 -37.62 -14.45 0.59
C SER A 212 -37.49 -15.91 0.16
N ARG A 213 -38.44 -16.74 0.57
CA ARG A 213 -38.58 -18.14 0.13
C ARG A 213 -38.90 -18.31 -1.36
N ARG A 214 -38.54 -17.37 -2.25
CA ARG A 214 -38.72 -17.51 -3.67
C ARG A 214 -37.40 -17.24 -4.38
N ARG A 215 -36.72 -18.34 -4.76
CA ARG A 215 -35.51 -18.45 -5.60
C ARG A 215 -34.16 -18.40 -4.89
N ALA A 216 -33.94 -19.24 -3.87
CA ALA A 216 -32.59 -19.71 -3.60
C ALA A 216 -32.22 -20.75 -4.67
N ARG A 217 -31.48 -20.37 -5.72
CA ARG A 217 -30.67 -21.31 -6.50
C ARG A 217 -29.48 -21.70 -5.64
N VAL A 218 -29.62 -22.79 -4.93
CA VAL A 218 -28.51 -23.45 -4.27
C VAL A 218 -27.57 -23.94 -5.35
N TRP A 219 -26.43 -23.29 -5.51
CA TRP A 219 -25.33 -23.83 -6.27
C TRP A 219 -24.65 -24.90 -5.41
N LEU A 220 -25.10 -26.15 -5.54
CA LEU A 220 -24.36 -27.30 -5.06
C LEU A 220 -23.13 -27.47 -5.96
N PHE A 221 -21.97 -27.11 -5.46
CA PHE A 221 -20.72 -27.58 -6.03
C PHE A 221 -20.52 -29.04 -5.62
N ARG A 222 -20.47 -29.91 -6.63
CA ARG A 222 -19.92 -31.27 -6.51
C ARG A 222 -18.42 -31.21 -6.49
#